data_8df9b3d0fe07d0f074b7d87ebfc56c8b
#
_entry.id   8df9b3d0fe07d0f074b7d87ebfc56c8b
#
_cell.length_a   1.000
_cell.length_b   1.000
_cell.length_c   1.000
_cell.angle_alpha   90.00
_cell.angle_beta   90.00
_cell.angle_gamma   90.00
#
_symmetry.space_group_name_H-M   'P 1'
#
loop_
_entity.id
_entity.type
_entity.pdbx_description
1 polymer ?
#
loop_
_entity_poly.entity_id
_entity_poly.type
_entity_poly.pdbx_seq_one_letter_code
_entity_poly.pdbx_strand_id
1 'polypeptide(L)'
;MTIDPKERGAALLTVLLLVAVMATVAATVLDRVGLATRLAGNARGAAQAQAWLGTAELIAMTRVEDLLEAQPKRVTLAGNWLGVPRSIDLPDGMRVRAVVGDGGNCFNLNALAQLFDRKVLAPRPEGLLEFTALMSAVGIDPARARKIAAAATDYIDDDDAPGRDGVEAGGYPSDALPANRAMTDRSELRAVPGVSAQDYARLERWLCALPIIGKSPVNLNTLRPEEAPLLVMLAQGKLDAVRARAILAQKPAGGYGSVDEFFNARAVASVAMPSAAREQAKVVTEFFTLNASVEGRDAGQLLAEQALIDARQMPARLISRQWGEFQ
;
A
#
# COMPACT_ATOMS: atom_id res chain seq x y z
N MET A 1 -18.76 -75.89 36.84
CA MET A 1 -18.88 -75.29 35.51
C MET A 1 -17.49 -75.00 35.02
N THR A 2 -16.88 -75.98 34.36
CA THR A 2 -15.50 -75.94 33.80
C THR A 2 -15.58 -75.27 32.43
N ILE A 3 -15.10 -74.11 32.29
CA ILE A 3 -15.04 -73.40 31.02
C ILE A 3 -13.94 -74.00 30.17
N ASP A 4 -14.28 -74.39 28.93
CA ASP A 4 -13.39 -74.98 27.97
C ASP A 4 -12.15 -74.10 27.70
N PRO A 5 -10.91 -74.59 27.68
CA PRO A 5 -9.69 -73.85 27.43
C PRO A 5 -9.72 -73.07 26.10
N LYS A 6 -10.45 -73.55 25.10
CA LYS A 6 -10.65 -72.84 23.81
C LYS A 6 -11.52 -71.59 23.92
N GLU A 7 -12.53 -71.61 24.79
CA GLU A 7 -13.39 -70.46 25.03
C GLU A 7 -12.64 -69.37 25.77
N ARG A 8 -11.70 -69.69 26.66
CA ARG A 8 -10.83 -68.76 27.37
C ARG A 8 -9.90 -67.98 26.39
N GLY A 9 -9.36 -68.64 25.41
CA GLY A 9 -8.51 -68.06 24.37
C GLY A 9 -9.28 -67.11 23.47
N ALA A 10 -10.50 -67.49 23.06
CA ALA A 10 -11.36 -66.64 22.25
C ALA A 10 -11.82 -65.37 22.99
N ALA A 11 -12.20 -65.52 24.26
CA ALA A 11 -12.57 -64.36 25.11
C ALA A 11 -11.40 -63.40 25.30
N LEU A 12 -10.19 -63.89 25.47
CA LEU A 12 -9.00 -63.01 25.60
C LEU A 12 -8.72 -62.23 24.30
N LEU A 13 -8.82 -62.87 23.15
CA LEU A 13 -8.64 -62.25 21.84
C LEU A 13 -9.70 -61.17 21.58
N THR A 14 -10.98 -61.43 21.93
CA THR A 14 -12.04 -60.40 21.76
C THR A 14 -11.84 -59.21 22.67
N VAL A 15 -11.40 -59.41 23.91
CA VAL A 15 -11.08 -58.29 24.83
C VAL A 15 -9.89 -57.50 24.32
N LEU A 16 -8.81 -58.14 23.86
CA LEU A 16 -7.66 -57.47 23.30
C LEU A 16 -8.01 -56.64 22.05
N LEU A 17 -8.84 -57.20 21.16
CA LEU A 17 -9.33 -56.48 19.97
C LEU A 17 -10.16 -55.26 20.37
N LEU A 18 -11.05 -55.42 21.34
CA LEU A 18 -11.86 -54.33 21.82
C LEU A 18 -11.05 -53.19 22.46
N VAL A 19 -10.04 -53.56 23.26
CA VAL A 19 -9.09 -52.60 23.85
C VAL A 19 -8.29 -51.88 22.76
N ALA A 20 -7.82 -52.64 21.73
CA ALA A 20 -7.09 -52.03 20.60
C ALA A 20 -7.97 -51.03 19.82
N VAL A 21 -9.22 -51.41 19.55
CA VAL A 21 -10.19 -50.49 18.89
C VAL A 21 -10.48 -49.28 19.74
N MET A 22 -10.71 -49.44 21.04
CA MET A 22 -10.93 -48.33 21.96
C MET A 22 -9.72 -47.42 22.05
N ALA A 23 -8.51 -47.95 22.07
CA ALA A 23 -7.27 -47.18 22.09
C ALA A 23 -7.09 -46.34 20.82
N THR A 24 -7.37 -46.91 19.64
CA THR A 24 -7.31 -46.17 18.35
C THR A 24 -8.36 -45.06 18.28
N VAL A 25 -9.58 -45.30 18.73
CA VAL A 25 -10.64 -44.28 18.82
C VAL A 25 -10.24 -43.17 19.80
N ALA A 26 -9.76 -43.54 20.98
CA ALA A 26 -9.29 -42.56 21.96
C ALA A 26 -8.15 -41.66 21.44
N ALA A 27 -7.16 -42.28 20.77
CA ALA A 27 -6.05 -41.54 20.14
C ALA A 27 -6.55 -40.55 19.07
N THR A 28 -7.45 -40.99 18.18
CA THR A 28 -8.01 -40.10 17.14
C THR A 28 -8.84 -38.96 17.72
N VAL A 29 -9.59 -39.17 18.81
CA VAL A 29 -10.34 -38.15 19.49
C VAL A 29 -9.41 -37.14 20.16
N LEU A 30 -8.34 -37.59 20.83
CA LEU A 30 -7.36 -36.70 21.45
C LEU A 30 -6.63 -35.83 20.44
N ASP A 31 -6.25 -36.40 19.28
CA ASP A 31 -5.64 -35.65 18.18
C ASP A 31 -6.58 -34.56 17.65
N ARG A 32 -7.85 -34.89 17.45
CA ARG A 32 -8.87 -33.92 17.01
C ARG A 32 -9.09 -32.80 18.03
N VAL A 33 -9.18 -33.14 19.30
CA VAL A 33 -9.31 -32.15 20.38
C VAL A 33 -8.07 -31.26 20.45
N GLY A 34 -6.86 -31.85 20.33
CA GLY A 34 -5.61 -31.10 20.28
C GLY A 34 -5.57 -30.12 19.10
N LEU A 35 -5.96 -30.55 17.90
CA LEU A 35 -6.05 -29.69 16.72
C LEU A 35 -7.09 -28.58 16.90
N ALA A 36 -8.30 -28.92 17.38
CA ALA A 36 -9.36 -27.95 17.62
C ALA A 36 -8.94 -26.87 18.63
N THR A 37 -8.26 -27.28 19.70
CA THR A 37 -7.73 -26.32 20.72
C THR A 37 -6.69 -25.39 20.14
N ARG A 38 -5.77 -25.90 19.29
CA ARG A 38 -4.76 -25.06 18.62
C ARG A 38 -5.43 -24.08 17.64
N LEU A 39 -6.38 -24.54 16.84
CA LEU A 39 -7.12 -23.68 15.89
C LEU A 39 -7.91 -22.58 16.63
N ALA A 40 -8.60 -22.95 17.74
CA ALA A 40 -9.31 -21.97 18.55
C ALA A 40 -8.37 -20.95 19.20
N GLY A 41 -7.18 -21.39 19.65
CA GLY A 41 -6.15 -20.50 20.17
C GLY A 41 -5.64 -19.50 19.14
N ASN A 42 -5.33 -19.99 17.93
CA ASN A 42 -4.88 -19.14 16.81
C ASN A 42 -5.97 -18.14 16.38
N ALA A 43 -7.22 -18.59 16.26
CA ALA A 43 -8.34 -17.72 15.92
C ALA A 43 -8.56 -16.61 16.96
N ARG A 44 -8.43 -16.94 18.25
CA ARG A 44 -8.52 -15.96 19.34
C ARG A 44 -7.38 -14.95 19.27
N GLY A 45 -6.15 -15.42 19.04
CA GLY A 45 -4.97 -14.54 18.89
C GLY A 45 -5.11 -13.59 17.69
N ALA A 46 -5.59 -14.08 16.55
CA ALA A 46 -5.83 -13.26 15.36
C ALA A 46 -6.92 -12.20 15.63
N ALA A 47 -8.04 -12.58 16.25
CA ALA A 47 -9.11 -11.64 16.59
C ALA A 47 -8.63 -10.55 17.57
N GLN A 48 -7.79 -10.92 18.54
CA GLN A 48 -7.22 -9.97 19.48
C GLN A 48 -6.23 -9.02 18.78
N ALA A 49 -5.39 -9.52 17.87
CA ALA A 49 -4.48 -8.70 17.09
C ALA A 49 -5.24 -7.70 16.21
N GLN A 50 -6.33 -8.13 15.55
CA GLN A 50 -7.20 -7.23 14.78
C GLN A 50 -7.83 -6.12 15.64
N ALA A 51 -8.27 -6.43 16.85
CA ALA A 51 -8.83 -5.43 17.76
C ALA A 51 -7.77 -4.38 18.16
N TRP A 52 -6.51 -4.79 18.37
CA TRP A 52 -5.42 -3.88 18.65
C TRP A 52 -5.04 -3.00 17.46
N LEU A 53 -5.06 -3.56 16.24
CA LEU A 53 -4.85 -2.77 15.01
C LEU A 53 -5.95 -1.72 14.85
N GLY A 54 -7.23 -2.08 15.07
CA GLY A 54 -8.33 -1.11 15.04
C GLY A 54 -8.17 0.01 16.08
N THR A 55 -7.58 -0.29 17.24
CA THR A 55 -7.24 0.75 18.23
C THR A 55 -6.12 1.66 17.72
N ALA A 56 -5.09 1.08 17.06
CA ALA A 56 -4.01 1.85 16.46
C ALA A 56 -4.50 2.78 15.34
N GLU A 57 -5.47 2.33 14.53
CA GLU A 57 -6.12 3.18 13.52
C GLU A 57 -6.81 4.41 14.14
N LEU A 58 -7.59 4.22 15.20
CA LEU A 58 -8.27 5.33 15.89
C LEU A 58 -7.25 6.33 16.44
N ILE A 59 -6.18 5.85 17.07
CA ILE A 59 -5.11 6.71 17.57
C ILE A 59 -4.43 7.45 16.41
N ALA A 60 -4.15 6.76 15.29
CA ALA A 60 -3.54 7.37 14.12
C ALA A 60 -4.43 8.46 13.51
N MET A 61 -5.73 8.22 13.36
CA MET A 61 -6.69 9.21 12.86
C MET A 61 -6.73 10.44 13.76
N THR A 62 -6.83 10.26 15.08
CA THR A 62 -6.79 11.40 16.03
C THR A 62 -5.49 12.19 15.91
N ARG A 63 -4.34 11.50 15.76
CA ARG A 63 -3.05 12.17 15.58
C ARG A 63 -2.92 12.91 14.26
N VAL A 64 -3.53 12.40 13.20
CA VAL A 64 -3.63 13.10 11.90
C VAL A 64 -4.50 14.36 12.06
N GLU A 65 -5.62 14.28 12.76
CA GLU A 65 -6.49 15.43 13.05
C GLU A 65 -5.76 16.49 13.88
N ASP A 66 -5.11 16.09 14.99
CA ASP A 66 -4.28 16.97 15.83
C ASP A 66 -3.19 17.68 15.00
N LEU A 67 -2.53 16.93 14.08
CA LEU A 67 -1.50 17.50 13.19
C LEU A 67 -2.08 18.57 12.27
N LEU A 68 -3.23 18.30 11.65
CA LEU A 68 -3.88 19.23 10.73
C LEU A 68 -4.44 20.46 11.45
N GLU A 69 -4.96 20.32 12.67
CA GLU A 69 -5.36 21.45 13.50
C GLU A 69 -4.16 22.33 13.89
N ALA A 70 -3.02 21.71 14.22
CA ALA A 70 -1.78 22.43 14.54
C ALA A 70 -1.13 23.09 13.31
N GLN A 71 -1.38 22.57 12.10
CA GLN A 71 -0.79 23.03 10.84
C GLN A 71 -1.85 23.23 9.74
N PRO A 72 -2.83 24.12 9.94
CA PRO A 72 -4.03 24.21 9.07
C PRO A 72 -3.74 24.73 7.66
N LYS A 73 -2.64 25.44 7.46
CA LYS A 73 -2.29 26.07 6.17
C LYS A 73 -1.20 25.31 5.41
N ARG A 74 -0.42 24.51 6.10
CA ARG A 74 0.69 23.75 5.54
C ARG A 74 1.06 22.60 6.47
N VAL A 75 1.35 21.44 5.94
CA VAL A 75 1.85 20.27 6.69
C VAL A 75 3.32 20.11 6.36
N THR A 76 4.16 20.11 7.40
CA THR A 76 5.62 20.00 7.29
C THR A 76 6.12 18.79 8.07
N LEU A 77 7.44 18.60 8.12
CA LEU A 77 8.07 17.55 8.93
C LEU A 77 8.13 17.90 10.44
N ALA A 78 7.60 19.07 10.84
CA ALA A 78 7.55 19.46 12.24
C ALA A 78 6.75 18.47 13.09
N GLY A 79 7.22 18.21 14.31
CA GLY A 79 6.59 17.23 15.19
C GLY A 79 7.08 15.78 14.97
N ASN A 80 8.00 15.56 14.02
CA ASN A 80 8.62 14.25 13.78
C ASN A 80 7.59 13.11 13.65
N TRP A 81 6.55 13.34 12.84
CA TRP A 81 5.45 12.40 12.65
C TRP A 81 5.68 11.44 11.47
N LEU A 82 6.34 11.94 10.39
CA LEU A 82 6.46 11.23 9.12
C LEU A 82 7.48 10.09 9.19
N GLY A 83 7.01 8.88 9.05
CA GLY A 83 7.85 7.68 8.94
C GLY A 83 8.52 7.26 10.26
N VAL A 84 8.12 7.85 11.39
CA VAL A 84 8.70 7.53 12.70
C VAL A 84 7.87 6.46 13.39
N PRO A 85 8.47 5.29 13.70
CA PRO A 85 7.76 4.24 14.41
C PRO A 85 7.34 4.69 15.80
N ARG A 86 6.09 4.44 16.15
CA ARG A 86 5.54 4.57 17.49
C ARG A 86 5.12 3.19 17.96
N SER A 87 5.49 2.84 19.18
CA SER A 87 5.17 1.54 19.77
C SER A 87 4.42 1.71 21.08
N ILE A 88 3.45 0.81 21.29
CA ILE A 88 2.67 0.71 22.51
C ILE A 88 2.80 -0.72 23.01
N ASP A 89 3.32 -0.88 24.22
CA ASP A 89 3.36 -2.19 24.87
C ASP A 89 1.96 -2.56 25.36
N LEU A 90 1.55 -3.78 25.05
CA LEU A 90 0.23 -4.32 25.35
C LEU A 90 0.30 -5.28 26.54
N PRO A 91 -0.86 -5.59 27.18
CA PRO A 91 -0.96 -6.71 28.11
C PRO A 91 -0.42 -7.99 27.47
N ASP A 92 0.04 -8.92 28.30
CA ASP A 92 0.58 -10.22 27.86
C ASP A 92 1.89 -10.17 27.06
N GLY A 93 2.60 -9.03 27.07
CA GLY A 93 3.91 -8.88 26.43
C GLY A 93 3.85 -8.76 24.90
N MET A 94 2.70 -8.46 24.33
CA MET A 94 2.56 -8.06 22.93
C MET A 94 2.91 -6.59 22.75
N ARG A 95 3.15 -6.16 21.51
CA ARG A 95 3.44 -4.78 21.15
C ARG A 95 2.73 -4.41 19.86
N VAL A 96 2.10 -3.24 19.82
CA VAL A 96 1.68 -2.59 18.58
C VAL A 96 2.77 -1.63 18.13
N ARG A 97 3.17 -1.73 16.89
CA ARG A 97 4.02 -0.75 16.22
C ARG A 97 3.23 -0.09 15.10
N ALA A 98 3.27 1.24 15.04
CA ALA A 98 2.57 2.03 14.02
C ALA A 98 3.50 3.07 13.42
N VAL A 99 3.39 3.27 12.10
CA VAL A 99 4.13 4.28 11.33
C VAL A 99 3.12 5.02 10.46
N VAL A 100 3.08 6.34 10.61
CA VAL A 100 2.27 7.23 9.77
C VAL A 100 3.14 7.81 8.67
N GLY A 101 2.65 7.78 7.43
CA GLY A 101 3.31 8.31 6.24
C GLY A 101 2.46 9.35 5.51
N ASP A 102 3.08 10.09 4.59
CA ASP A 102 2.36 10.93 3.63
C ASP A 102 1.89 10.04 2.47
N GLY A 103 0.59 9.79 2.40
CA GLY A 103 -0.01 8.93 1.38
C GLY A 103 -0.19 9.60 0.02
N GLY A 104 0.04 10.93 -0.07
CA GLY A 104 0.01 11.68 -1.33
C GLY A 104 1.37 11.73 -2.04
N ASN A 105 2.47 11.47 -1.33
CA ASN A 105 3.82 11.48 -1.91
C ASN A 105 4.13 10.19 -2.70
N CYS A 106 3.40 10.00 -3.79
CA CYS A 106 3.49 8.87 -4.69
C CYS A 106 3.03 9.28 -6.09
N PHE A 107 3.30 8.46 -7.09
CA PHE A 107 2.56 8.52 -8.34
C PHE A 107 1.24 7.76 -8.15
N ASN A 108 0.14 8.48 -8.21
CA ASN A 108 -1.18 7.86 -8.22
C ASN A 108 -1.43 7.22 -9.59
N LEU A 109 -1.54 5.89 -9.64
CA LEU A 109 -1.80 5.16 -10.90
C LEU A 109 -3.04 5.68 -11.62
N ASN A 110 -4.05 6.13 -10.87
CA ASN A 110 -5.25 6.74 -11.40
C ASN A 110 -5.04 8.15 -11.99
N ALA A 111 -3.82 8.69 -11.92
CA ALA A 111 -3.42 9.90 -12.63
C ALA A 111 -3.10 9.66 -14.13
N LEU A 112 -3.05 8.40 -14.58
CA LEU A 112 -2.96 8.03 -16.00
C LEU A 112 -4.23 8.35 -16.77
N ALA A 113 -5.38 8.38 -16.09
CA ALA A 113 -6.67 8.74 -16.67
C ALA A 113 -7.18 10.08 -16.13
N GLN A 114 -8.11 10.68 -16.87
CA GLN A 114 -8.91 11.83 -16.50
C GLN A 114 -10.38 11.55 -16.73
N LEU A 115 -11.26 12.24 -16.01
CA LEU A 115 -12.70 12.13 -16.22
C LEU A 115 -13.13 13.05 -17.36
N PHE A 116 -13.59 12.47 -18.46
CA PHE A 116 -14.28 13.17 -19.52
C PHE A 116 -15.79 13.19 -19.19
N ASP A 117 -16.39 14.37 -19.25
CA ASP A 117 -17.81 14.60 -18.92
C ASP A 117 -18.25 13.99 -17.55
N ARG A 118 -17.30 13.92 -16.61
CA ARG A 118 -17.47 13.37 -15.24
C ARG A 118 -17.90 11.90 -15.17
N LYS A 119 -17.81 11.16 -16.25
CA LYS A 119 -18.28 9.77 -16.32
C LYS A 119 -17.33 8.81 -16.97
N VAL A 120 -16.64 9.23 -18.01
CA VAL A 120 -15.78 8.36 -18.84
C VAL A 120 -14.33 8.57 -18.44
N LEU A 121 -13.63 7.49 -18.17
CA LEU A 121 -12.18 7.51 -17.95
C LEU A 121 -11.51 7.56 -19.32
N ALA A 122 -10.81 8.64 -19.58
CA ALA A 122 -10.05 8.83 -20.81
C ALA A 122 -8.56 9.01 -20.49
N PRO A 123 -7.65 8.67 -21.42
CA PRO A 123 -6.22 8.87 -21.24
C PRO A 123 -5.88 10.31 -20.84
N ARG A 124 -4.93 10.45 -19.92
CA ARG A 124 -4.37 11.74 -19.53
C ARG A 124 -2.91 11.83 -20.00
N PRO A 125 -2.63 12.62 -21.04
CA PRO A 125 -1.28 12.70 -21.62
C PRO A 125 -0.19 13.14 -20.63
N GLU A 126 -0.51 14.06 -19.71
CA GLU A 126 0.41 14.48 -18.65
C GLU A 126 0.77 13.33 -17.71
N GLY A 127 -0.21 12.46 -17.37
CA GLY A 127 0.00 11.28 -16.54
C GLY A 127 0.98 10.30 -17.17
N LEU A 128 0.88 10.09 -18.47
CA LEU A 128 1.81 9.28 -19.24
C LEU A 128 3.25 9.82 -19.15
N LEU A 129 3.42 11.15 -19.33
CA LEU A 129 4.74 11.79 -19.21
C LEU A 129 5.29 11.71 -17.80
N GLU A 130 4.47 11.95 -16.80
CA GLU A 130 4.82 11.88 -15.39
C GLU A 130 5.26 10.48 -14.98
N PHE A 131 4.49 9.46 -15.35
CA PHE A 131 4.82 8.07 -15.02
C PHE A 131 6.09 7.60 -15.75
N THR A 132 6.24 7.94 -17.02
CA THR A 132 7.46 7.67 -17.78
C THR A 132 8.69 8.33 -17.13
N ALA A 133 8.56 9.58 -16.69
CA ALA A 133 9.63 10.31 -16.03
C ALA A 133 10.01 9.67 -14.68
N LEU A 134 9.03 9.27 -13.88
CA LEU A 134 9.26 8.53 -12.63
C LEU A 134 10.01 7.22 -12.87
N MET A 135 9.51 6.40 -13.80
CA MET A 135 10.14 5.13 -14.15
C MET A 135 11.58 5.30 -14.60
N SER A 136 11.85 6.29 -15.43
CA SER A 136 13.20 6.61 -15.89
C SER A 136 14.10 7.07 -14.73
N ALA A 137 13.57 7.87 -13.81
CA ALA A 137 14.29 8.36 -12.64
C ALA A 137 14.68 7.23 -11.66
N VAL A 138 13.94 6.13 -11.64
CA VAL A 138 14.25 4.95 -10.82
C VAL A 138 15.00 3.85 -11.58
N GLY A 139 15.48 4.15 -12.79
CA GLY A 139 16.36 3.30 -13.56
C GLY A 139 15.68 2.26 -14.45
N ILE A 140 14.45 2.51 -14.87
CA ILE A 140 13.79 1.74 -15.95
C ILE A 140 14.12 2.42 -17.29
N ASP A 141 14.45 1.61 -18.29
CA ASP A 141 14.76 2.10 -19.65
C ASP A 141 13.63 3.00 -20.19
N PRO A 142 13.92 4.18 -20.76
CA PRO A 142 12.89 5.12 -21.18
C PRO A 142 11.94 4.59 -22.27
N ALA A 143 12.39 3.72 -23.18
CA ALA A 143 11.52 3.13 -24.19
C ALA A 143 10.57 2.10 -23.55
N ARG A 144 11.09 1.30 -22.60
CA ARG A 144 10.29 0.39 -21.80
C ARG A 144 9.30 1.13 -20.90
N ALA A 145 9.73 2.20 -20.27
CA ALA A 145 8.88 3.04 -19.41
C ALA A 145 7.66 3.60 -20.18
N ARG A 146 7.86 4.07 -21.42
CA ARG A 146 6.74 4.55 -22.26
C ARG A 146 5.73 3.44 -22.56
N LYS A 147 6.19 2.23 -22.90
CA LYS A 147 5.30 1.09 -23.16
C LYS A 147 4.50 0.69 -21.91
N ILE A 148 5.16 0.63 -20.75
CA ILE A 148 4.48 0.34 -19.47
C ILE A 148 3.45 1.42 -19.17
N ALA A 149 3.79 2.71 -19.34
CA ALA A 149 2.86 3.80 -19.08
C ALA A 149 1.64 3.76 -20.02
N ALA A 150 1.84 3.47 -21.30
CA ALA A 150 0.76 3.33 -22.26
C ALA A 150 -0.15 2.14 -21.92
N ALA A 151 0.42 0.95 -21.69
CA ALA A 151 -0.35 -0.23 -21.30
C ALA A 151 -1.10 -0.05 -19.96
N ALA A 152 -0.52 0.70 -19.01
CA ALA A 152 -1.19 1.01 -17.74
C ALA A 152 -2.31 2.05 -17.92
N THR A 153 -2.23 2.89 -18.93
CA THR A 153 -3.32 3.82 -19.28
C THR A 153 -4.49 3.06 -19.88
N ASP A 154 -4.24 2.20 -20.87
CA ASP A 154 -5.26 1.35 -21.51
C ASP A 154 -5.89 0.35 -20.50
N TYR A 155 -5.17 -0.04 -19.44
CA TYR A 155 -5.74 -0.84 -18.35
C TYR A 155 -6.84 -0.12 -17.58
N ILE A 156 -6.81 1.22 -17.53
CA ILE A 156 -7.68 2.05 -16.67
C ILE A 156 -8.81 2.69 -17.47
N ASP A 157 -8.57 3.15 -18.73
CA ASP A 157 -9.55 3.90 -19.50
C ASP A 157 -10.75 3.03 -19.92
N ASP A 158 -11.82 3.69 -20.34
CA ASP A 158 -13.13 3.03 -20.56
C ASP A 158 -13.31 2.54 -21.99
N ASP A 159 -12.33 2.72 -22.89
CA ASP A 159 -12.45 2.29 -24.28
C ASP A 159 -11.63 1.01 -24.55
N ASP A 160 -11.83 0.40 -25.72
CA ASP A 160 -11.16 -0.84 -26.13
C ASP A 160 -10.10 -0.57 -27.22
N ALA A 161 -9.73 0.69 -27.45
CA ALA A 161 -8.82 1.10 -28.52
C ALA A 161 -7.42 1.34 -27.98
N PRO A 162 -6.42 0.49 -28.33
CA PRO A 162 -5.08 0.64 -27.77
C PRO A 162 -4.49 2.01 -28.12
N GLY A 163 -4.00 2.69 -27.09
CA GLY A 163 -3.20 3.88 -27.26
C GLY A 163 -1.90 3.60 -28.01
N ARG A 164 -1.19 4.66 -28.43
CA ARG A 164 0.13 4.47 -29.04
C ARG A 164 1.08 3.79 -28.07
N ASP A 165 1.64 2.65 -28.46
CA ASP A 165 2.48 1.76 -27.63
C ASP A 165 1.70 1.07 -26.48
N GLY A 166 0.38 1.18 -26.46
CA GLY A 166 -0.52 0.60 -25.47
C GLY A 166 -0.94 -0.83 -25.79
N VAL A 167 -1.77 -1.42 -24.91
CA VAL A 167 -2.18 -2.82 -24.99
C VAL A 167 -3.59 -3.00 -24.44
N GLU A 168 -4.51 -3.41 -25.33
CA GLU A 168 -5.87 -3.82 -25.00
C GLU A 168 -6.02 -5.35 -24.92
N ALA A 169 -7.25 -5.84 -24.83
CA ALA A 169 -7.60 -7.25 -24.62
C ALA A 169 -6.78 -8.26 -25.45
N GLY A 170 -6.46 -7.91 -26.71
CA GLY A 170 -5.66 -8.76 -27.60
C GLY A 170 -4.20 -8.96 -27.20
N GLY A 171 -3.67 -8.18 -26.26
CA GLY A 171 -2.30 -8.28 -25.79
C GLY A 171 -2.16 -8.92 -24.39
N TYR A 172 -3.29 -9.28 -23.77
CA TYR A 172 -3.31 -10.00 -22.49
C TYR A 172 -3.23 -11.53 -22.70
N PRO A 173 -2.72 -12.30 -21.73
CA PRO A 173 -2.87 -13.75 -21.74
C PRO A 173 -4.35 -14.15 -21.82
N SER A 174 -4.65 -15.32 -22.40
CA SER A 174 -5.98 -15.78 -22.84
C SER A 174 -7.15 -15.60 -21.86
N ASP A 175 -6.89 -15.42 -20.58
CA ASP A 175 -7.91 -15.33 -19.52
C ASP A 175 -7.91 -13.99 -18.78
N ALA A 176 -7.04 -13.05 -19.17
CA ALA A 176 -6.93 -11.73 -18.55
C ALA A 176 -7.47 -10.65 -19.50
N LEU A 177 -8.05 -9.61 -18.94
CA LEU A 177 -8.57 -8.43 -19.66
C LEU A 177 -8.11 -7.16 -18.94
N PRO A 178 -8.00 -6.02 -19.62
CA PRO A 178 -7.87 -4.74 -18.95
C PRO A 178 -9.06 -4.54 -18.00
N ALA A 179 -8.85 -3.79 -16.94
CA ALA A 179 -9.90 -3.60 -15.94
C ALA A 179 -10.95 -2.57 -16.38
N ASN A 180 -10.60 -1.66 -17.28
CA ASN A 180 -11.41 -0.52 -17.77
C ASN A 180 -12.07 0.22 -16.60
N ARG A 181 -11.30 0.44 -15.54
CA ARG A 181 -11.68 1.16 -14.33
C ARG A 181 -10.45 1.66 -13.57
N ALA A 182 -10.67 2.62 -12.69
CA ALA A 182 -9.64 3.06 -11.76
C ALA A 182 -9.07 1.89 -10.93
N MET A 183 -7.76 1.87 -10.76
CA MET A 183 -7.08 0.91 -9.87
C MET A 183 -7.45 1.19 -8.42
N THR A 184 -7.66 0.13 -7.66
CA THR A 184 -7.96 0.19 -6.22
C THR A 184 -6.75 -0.11 -5.37
N ASP A 185 -5.74 -0.79 -5.97
CA ASP A 185 -4.49 -1.14 -5.32
C ASP A 185 -3.30 -0.99 -6.28
N ARG A 186 -2.16 -0.54 -5.75
CA ARG A 186 -0.94 -0.38 -6.55
C ARG A 186 -0.43 -1.69 -7.16
N SER A 187 -0.74 -2.85 -6.54
CA SER A 187 -0.33 -4.15 -7.03
C SER A 187 -1.03 -4.55 -8.33
N GLU A 188 -2.14 -3.90 -8.70
CA GLU A 188 -2.82 -4.11 -9.98
C GLU A 188 -1.89 -3.80 -11.17
N LEU A 189 -0.89 -2.91 -10.99
CA LEU A 189 0.13 -2.67 -12.01
C LEU A 189 0.86 -3.95 -12.45
N ARG A 190 0.93 -4.99 -11.59
CA ARG A 190 1.54 -6.29 -11.94
C ARG A 190 0.73 -7.08 -12.97
N ALA A 191 -0.55 -6.76 -13.14
CA ALA A 191 -1.41 -7.37 -14.15
C ALA A 191 -1.25 -6.71 -15.53
N VAL A 192 -0.63 -5.52 -15.59
CA VAL A 192 -0.43 -4.78 -16.84
C VAL A 192 0.65 -5.47 -17.69
N PRO A 193 0.39 -5.74 -18.98
CA PRO A 193 1.35 -6.33 -19.90
C PRO A 193 2.65 -5.53 -19.97
N GLY A 194 3.78 -6.22 -19.99
CA GLY A 194 5.10 -5.60 -20.07
C GLY A 194 5.72 -5.22 -18.72
N VAL A 195 4.98 -5.27 -17.62
CA VAL A 195 5.51 -5.05 -16.26
C VAL A 195 6.15 -6.33 -15.76
N SER A 196 7.46 -6.32 -15.54
CA SER A 196 8.16 -7.43 -14.89
C SER A 196 8.14 -7.31 -13.36
N ALA A 197 8.36 -8.42 -12.66
CA ALA A 197 8.52 -8.41 -11.20
C ALA A 197 9.65 -7.46 -10.76
N GLN A 198 10.73 -7.35 -11.54
CA GLN A 198 11.84 -6.45 -11.25
C GLN A 198 11.45 -4.96 -11.43
N ASP A 199 10.65 -4.63 -12.47
CA ASP A 199 10.16 -3.27 -12.65
C ASP A 199 9.23 -2.88 -11.50
N TYR A 200 8.30 -3.79 -11.13
CA TYR A 200 7.39 -3.55 -10.02
C TYR A 200 8.15 -3.34 -8.70
N ALA A 201 9.13 -4.18 -8.38
CA ALA A 201 9.94 -4.03 -7.16
C ALA A 201 10.70 -2.70 -7.07
N ARG A 202 11.10 -2.11 -8.22
CA ARG A 202 11.69 -0.76 -8.26
C ARG A 202 10.68 0.36 -8.07
N LEU A 203 9.43 0.10 -8.47
CA LEU A 203 8.37 1.11 -8.55
C LEU A 203 7.49 1.12 -7.30
N GLU A 204 7.21 -0.01 -6.67
CA GLU A 204 6.14 -0.17 -5.66
C GLU A 204 6.14 0.87 -4.55
N ARG A 205 7.33 1.27 -4.07
CA ARG A 205 7.48 2.31 -3.04
C ARG A 205 7.08 3.71 -3.50
N TRP A 206 6.99 3.92 -4.82
CA TRP A 206 6.68 5.20 -5.45
C TRP A 206 5.24 5.29 -5.94
N LEU A 207 4.48 4.20 -5.82
CA LEU A 207 3.13 4.06 -6.38
C LEU A 207 2.08 4.07 -5.29
N CYS A 208 0.93 4.59 -5.64
CA CYS A 208 -0.32 4.46 -4.91
C CYS A 208 -1.50 4.33 -5.88
N ALA A 209 -2.65 3.90 -5.36
CA ALA A 209 -3.93 3.94 -6.04
C ALA A 209 -4.89 4.74 -5.14
N LEU A 210 -4.88 6.07 -5.32
CA LEU A 210 -5.73 6.97 -4.55
C LEU A 210 -7.13 7.02 -5.17
N PRO A 211 -8.19 7.24 -4.39
CA PRO A 211 -9.57 7.36 -4.89
C PRO A 211 -9.83 8.73 -5.50
N ILE A 212 -8.90 9.21 -6.28
CA ILE A 212 -8.96 10.44 -7.08
C ILE A 212 -8.39 10.18 -8.46
N ILE A 213 -9.01 10.77 -9.47
CA ILE A 213 -8.60 10.63 -10.86
C ILE A 213 -7.82 11.85 -11.30
N GLY A 214 -6.86 11.66 -12.19
CA GLY A 214 -6.19 12.71 -12.95
C GLY A 214 -5.06 13.45 -12.24
N LYS A 215 -4.67 13.07 -11.02
CA LYS A 215 -3.57 13.75 -10.31
C LYS A 215 -2.94 12.93 -9.18
N SER A 216 -1.72 13.35 -8.81
CA SER A 216 -0.99 12.89 -7.63
C SER A 216 -0.78 14.10 -6.70
N PRO A 217 -1.45 14.17 -5.54
CA PRO A 217 -1.39 15.34 -4.66
C PRO A 217 -0.12 15.35 -3.81
N VAL A 218 1.01 15.72 -4.40
CA VAL A 218 2.35 15.66 -3.77
C VAL A 218 2.57 16.85 -2.84
N ASN A 219 2.79 16.59 -1.55
CA ASN A 219 3.14 17.62 -0.59
C ASN A 219 4.65 17.92 -0.62
N LEU A 220 5.00 19.08 -1.17
CA LEU A 220 6.39 19.54 -1.32
C LEU A 220 7.12 19.70 0.03
N ASN A 221 6.39 19.95 1.12
CA ASN A 221 6.96 20.15 2.44
C ASN A 221 7.39 18.84 3.12
N THR A 222 6.77 17.74 2.76
CA THR A 222 7.09 16.42 3.32
C THR A 222 8.05 15.62 2.46
N LEU A 223 8.27 16.01 1.16
CA LEU A 223 9.30 15.40 0.33
C LEU A 223 10.69 15.55 0.94
N ARG A 224 11.43 14.45 0.98
CA ARG A 224 12.85 14.40 1.39
C ARG A 224 13.75 14.33 0.16
N PRO A 225 15.05 14.64 0.27
CA PRO A 225 15.99 14.52 -0.85
C PRO A 225 16.02 13.14 -1.51
N GLU A 226 15.77 12.08 -0.76
CA GLU A 226 15.69 10.69 -1.26
C GLU A 226 14.47 10.48 -2.17
N GLU A 227 13.46 11.33 -2.06
CA GLU A 227 12.23 11.30 -2.84
C GLU A 227 12.31 12.18 -4.11
N ALA A 228 13.53 12.56 -4.52
CA ALA A 228 13.80 13.30 -5.75
C ALA A 228 13.10 12.74 -7.01
N PRO A 229 12.91 11.41 -7.19
CA PRO A 229 12.14 10.88 -8.32
C PRO A 229 10.73 11.43 -8.44
N LEU A 230 10.06 11.79 -7.33
CA LEU A 230 8.72 12.40 -7.38
C LEU A 230 8.76 13.85 -7.89
N LEU A 231 9.84 14.58 -7.63
CA LEU A 231 10.02 15.91 -8.21
C LEU A 231 10.38 15.83 -9.70
N VAL A 232 11.14 14.80 -10.12
CA VAL A 232 11.39 14.50 -11.55
C VAL A 232 10.09 14.16 -12.26
N MET A 233 9.23 13.39 -11.62
CA MET A 233 7.87 13.06 -12.08
C MET A 233 7.04 14.34 -12.33
N LEU A 234 6.91 15.21 -11.32
CA LEU A 234 6.19 16.48 -11.46
C LEU A 234 6.76 17.36 -12.57
N ALA A 235 8.06 17.32 -12.79
CA ALA A 235 8.73 18.04 -13.86
C ALA A 235 8.61 17.34 -15.24
N GLN A 236 7.93 16.18 -15.33
CA GLN A 236 7.82 15.39 -16.56
C GLN A 236 9.19 15.11 -17.22
N GLY A 237 10.21 14.84 -16.38
CA GLY A 237 11.57 14.57 -16.82
C GLY A 237 12.39 15.80 -17.29
N LYS A 238 11.85 17.02 -17.20
CA LYS A 238 12.59 18.26 -17.51
C LYS A 238 13.60 18.64 -16.42
N LEU A 239 13.64 17.88 -15.35
CA LEU A 239 14.55 18.01 -14.23
C LEU A 239 15.22 16.65 -13.98
N ASP A 240 16.54 16.63 -13.89
CA ASP A 240 17.27 15.42 -13.53
C ASP A 240 17.22 15.15 -12.00
N ALA A 241 17.49 13.91 -11.60
CA ALA A 241 17.38 13.48 -10.22
C ALA A 241 18.41 14.16 -9.28
N VAL A 242 19.60 14.55 -9.78
CA VAL A 242 20.64 15.22 -8.99
C VAL A 242 20.17 16.63 -8.62
N ARG A 243 19.68 17.36 -9.61
CA ARG A 243 19.15 18.70 -9.42
C ARG A 243 17.86 18.67 -8.58
N ALA A 244 16.97 17.70 -8.80
CA ALA A 244 15.77 17.50 -7.97
C ALA A 244 16.14 17.29 -6.50
N ARG A 245 17.13 16.44 -6.21
CA ARG A 245 17.66 16.23 -4.86
C ARG A 245 18.23 17.52 -4.25
N ALA A 246 18.99 18.28 -5.01
CA ALA A 246 19.54 19.56 -4.56
C ALA A 246 18.45 20.59 -4.23
N ILE A 247 17.38 20.65 -5.03
CA ILE A 247 16.20 21.50 -4.75
C ILE A 247 15.53 21.11 -3.42
N LEU A 248 15.27 19.81 -3.23
CA LEU A 248 14.64 19.32 -2.00
C LEU A 248 15.51 19.54 -0.76
N ALA A 249 16.84 19.43 -0.90
CA ALA A 249 17.78 19.71 0.18
C ALA A 249 17.82 21.20 0.60
N GLN A 250 17.41 22.12 -0.28
CA GLN A 250 17.36 23.56 -0.02
C GLN A 250 16.00 24.04 0.52
N LYS A 251 15.09 23.10 0.81
CA LYS A 251 13.78 23.42 1.39
C LYS A 251 13.94 24.23 2.70
N PRO A 252 13.20 25.34 2.87
CA PRO A 252 13.24 26.10 4.12
C PRO A 252 12.91 25.22 5.34
N ALA A 253 13.53 25.47 6.48
CA ALA A 253 13.29 24.71 7.71
C ALA A 253 11.80 24.69 8.14
N GLY A 254 11.07 25.79 7.88
CA GLY A 254 9.63 25.88 8.12
C GLY A 254 8.75 25.40 6.97
N GLY A 255 9.33 24.81 5.92
CA GLY A 255 8.63 24.48 4.67
C GLY A 255 8.22 25.73 3.87
N TYR A 256 7.60 25.49 2.73
CA TYR A 256 7.00 26.54 1.89
C TYR A 256 5.61 26.90 2.42
N GLY A 257 5.28 28.19 2.43
CA GLY A 257 3.97 28.70 2.85
C GLY A 257 2.88 28.51 1.79
N SER A 258 3.29 28.38 0.52
CA SER A 258 2.39 28.14 -0.61
C SER A 258 3.10 27.39 -1.74
N VAL A 259 2.30 26.83 -2.65
CA VAL A 259 2.79 26.22 -3.90
C VAL A 259 3.55 27.25 -4.74
N ASP A 260 3.06 28.49 -4.80
CA ASP A 260 3.72 29.56 -5.57
C ASP A 260 5.09 29.95 -4.99
N GLU A 261 5.24 29.92 -3.67
CA GLU A 261 6.54 30.15 -3.03
C GLU A 261 7.58 29.12 -3.50
N PHE A 262 7.21 27.84 -3.58
CA PHE A 262 8.08 26.81 -4.12
C PHE A 262 8.46 27.08 -5.59
N PHE A 263 7.48 27.34 -6.46
CA PHE A 263 7.74 27.54 -7.88
C PHE A 263 8.53 28.83 -8.18
N ASN A 264 8.40 29.83 -7.33
CA ASN A 264 9.15 31.08 -7.43
C ASN A 264 10.53 31.01 -6.74
N ALA A 265 10.83 29.95 -5.98
CA ALA A 265 12.14 29.75 -5.39
C ALA A 265 13.22 29.71 -6.48
N ARG A 266 14.34 30.42 -6.25
CA ARG A 266 15.42 30.61 -7.25
C ARG A 266 15.89 29.29 -7.89
N ALA A 267 15.96 28.22 -7.10
CA ALA A 267 16.39 26.91 -7.59
C ALA A 267 15.38 26.26 -8.55
N VAL A 268 14.09 26.57 -8.42
CA VAL A 268 12.99 26.01 -9.20
C VAL A 268 12.63 26.91 -10.37
N ALA A 269 12.66 28.24 -10.20
CA ALA A 269 12.26 29.22 -11.22
C ALA A 269 13.04 29.09 -12.54
N SER A 270 14.25 28.52 -12.51
CA SER A 270 15.08 28.26 -13.70
C SER A 270 14.73 26.91 -14.38
N VAL A 271 13.79 26.13 -13.84
CA VAL A 271 13.31 24.88 -14.43
C VAL A 271 12.00 25.18 -15.16
N ALA A 272 11.88 24.73 -16.42
CA ALA A 272 10.65 24.86 -17.21
C ALA A 272 9.60 23.85 -16.70
N MET A 273 9.09 24.05 -15.48
CA MET A 273 8.08 23.18 -14.88
C MET A 273 6.77 23.23 -15.67
N PRO A 274 6.13 22.07 -15.96
CA PRO A 274 4.83 22.04 -16.63
C PRO A 274 3.74 22.69 -15.77
N SER A 275 2.68 23.22 -16.38
CA SER A 275 1.52 23.75 -15.66
C SER A 275 0.86 22.70 -14.75
N ALA A 276 0.76 21.46 -15.24
CA ALA A 276 0.24 20.32 -14.48
C ALA A 276 0.96 20.07 -13.16
N ALA A 277 2.26 20.43 -13.04
CA ALA A 277 2.99 20.31 -11.79
C ALA A 277 2.42 21.19 -10.67
N ARG A 278 1.91 22.39 -11.00
CA ARG A 278 1.29 23.30 -10.02
C ARG A 278 -0.04 22.78 -9.49
N GLU A 279 -0.80 22.06 -10.31
CA GLU A 279 -2.11 21.52 -9.94
C GLU A 279 -1.95 20.34 -8.96
N GLN A 280 -0.86 19.58 -9.11
CA GLN A 280 -0.55 18.41 -8.30
C GLN A 280 0.23 18.74 -7.04
N ALA A 281 1.08 19.76 -7.10
CA ALA A 281 1.86 20.23 -5.96
C ALA A 281 0.96 20.77 -4.84
N LYS A 282 1.27 20.36 -3.61
CA LYS A 282 0.57 20.75 -2.39
C LYS A 282 1.59 21.24 -1.35
N VAL A 283 1.10 21.97 -0.37
CA VAL A 283 1.83 22.28 0.88
C VAL A 283 1.13 21.69 2.10
N VAL A 284 0.03 20.96 1.86
CA VAL A 284 -0.73 20.18 2.85
C VAL A 284 -0.76 18.72 2.44
N THR A 285 -0.87 17.81 3.41
CA THR A 285 -1.08 16.38 3.16
C THR A 285 -2.56 16.10 3.13
N GLU A 286 -3.05 15.56 2.01
CA GLU A 286 -4.45 15.21 1.78
C GLU A 286 -4.76 13.76 2.14
N PHE A 287 -3.77 12.88 2.02
CA PHE A 287 -3.87 11.46 2.33
C PHE A 287 -2.73 11.04 3.24
N PHE A 288 -3.02 10.18 4.21
CA PHE A 288 -2.02 9.60 5.08
C PHE A 288 -2.05 8.08 4.97
N THR A 289 -0.87 7.45 5.06
CA THR A 289 -0.76 6.00 5.21
C THR A 289 -0.53 5.66 6.67
N LEU A 290 -1.13 4.57 7.12
CA LEU A 290 -0.81 3.93 8.38
C LEU A 290 -0.29 2.52 8.08
N ASN A 291 0.92 2.23 8.52
CA ASN A 291 1.45 0.87 8.57
C ASN A 291 1.50 0.47 10.05
N ALA A 292 0.71 -0.51 10.43
CA ALA A 292 0.64 -0.99 11.80
C ALA A 292 0.89 -2.50 11.87
N SER A 293 1.53 -2.97 12.94
CA SER A 293 1.75 -4.38 13.19
C SER A 293 1.58 -4.71 14.66
N VAL A 294 1.09 -5.92 14.93
CA VAL A 294 1.09 -6.51 16.27
C VAL A 294 2.18 -7.56 16.32
N GLU A 295 3.10 -7.40 17.26
CA GLU A 295 4.21 -8.30 17.53
C GLU A 295 3.89 -9.13 18.78
N GLY A 296 4.15 -10.44 18.74
CA GLY A 296 4.04 -11.34 19.88
C GLY A 296 5.24 -11.24 20.82
N ARG A 297 5.19 -12.00 21.92
CA ARG A 297 6.27 -12.04 22.95
C ARG A 297 7.65 -12.39 22.38
N ASP A 298 7.69 -13.24 21.37
CA ASP A 298 8.93 -13.70 20.74
C ASP A 298 9.36 -12.80 19.59
N ALA A 299 8.88 -11.53 19.54
CA ALA A 299 9.12 -10.55 18.49
C ALA A 299 8.68 -11.01 17.09
N GLY A 300 7.90 -12.09 16.99
CA GLY A 300 7.26 -12.54 15.75
C GLY A 300 6.06 -11.67 15.43
N GLN A 301 5.94 -11.22 14.16
CA GLN A 301 4.77 -10.50 13.69
C GLN A 301 3.55 -11.42 13.66
N LEU A 302 2.50 -11.06 14.38
CA LEU A 302 1.24 -11.81 14.41
C LEU A 302 0.28 -11.37 13.30
N LEU A 303 0.22 -10.07 13.05
CA LEU A 303 -0.62 -9.47 12.03
C LEU A 303 -0.06 -8.09 11.68
N ALA A 304 -0.11 -7.73 10.41
CA ALA A 304 0.17 -6.37 9.96
C ALA A 304 -0.98 -5.82 9.15
N GLU A 305 -1.04 -4.50 9.09
CA GLU A 305 -2.05 -3.74 8.41
C GLU A 305 -1.42 -2.54 7.70
N GLN A 306 -1.87 -2.30 6.48
CA GLN A 306 -1.68 -1.04 5.77
C GLN A 306 -3.05 -0.39 5.56
N ALA A 307 -3.18 0.85 5.98
CA ALA A 307 -4.41 1.61 5.84
C ALA A 307 -4.15 2.96 5.17
N LEU A 308 -5.14 3.46 4.43
CA LEU A 308 -5.15 4.78 3.81
C LEU A 308 -6.21 5.64 4.48
N ILE A 309 -5.80 6.82 4.94
CA ILE A 309 -6.64 7.81 5.61
C ILE A 309 -6.82 9.00 4.66
N ASP A 310 -8.06 9.35 4.36
CA ASP A 310 -8.45 10.55 3.61
C ASP A 310 -8.71 11.69 4.59
N ALA A 311 -7.92 12.73 4.52
CA ALA A 311 -8.00 13.92 5.35
C ALA A 311 -8.34 15.19 4.55
N ARG A 312 -8.87 15.04 3.34
CA ARG A 312 -9.35 16.18 2.51
C ARG A 312 -10.57 16.87 3.11
N GLN A 313 -11.29 16.18 3.96
CA GLN A 313 -12.41 16.69 4.74
C GLN A 313 -12.29 16.19 6.18
N MET A 314 -12.71 17.02 7.12
CA MET A 314 -12.72 16.65 8.54
C MET A 314 -14.14 16.21 8.96
N PRO A 315 -14.27 15.19 9.83
CA PRO A 315 -13.20 14.37 10.39
C PRO A 315 -12.53 13.49 9.33
N ALA A 316 -11.24 13.15 9.55
CA ALA A 316 -10.48 12.25 8.70
C ALA A 316 -11.16 10.87 8.62
N ARG A 317 -11.02 10.19 7.48
CA ARG A 317 -11.71 8.91 7.23
C ARG A 317 -10.74 7.85 6.76
N LEU A 318 -10.86 6.65 7.33
CA LEU A 318 -10.21 5.47 6.80
C LEU A 318 -10.95 5.04 5.52
N ILE A 319 -10.24 4.94 4.40
CA ILE A 319 -10.83 4.62 3.09
C ILE A 319 -10.39 3.28 2.51
N SER A 320 -9.26 2.76 2.94
CA SER A 320 -8.85 1.39 2.61
C SER A 320 -8.07 0.77 3.76
N ARG A 321 -8.13 -0.55 3.82
CA ARG A 321 -7.43 -1.39 4.79
C ARG A 321 -7.02 -2.68 4.11
N GLN A 322 -5.76 -3.05 4.29
CA GLN A 322 -5.22 -4.33 3.83
C GLN A 322 -4.50 -5.00 4.99
N TRP A 323 -4.75 -6.28 5.18
CA TRP A 323 -4.05 -7.10 6.16
C TRP A 323 -3.11 -8.07 5.45
N GLY A 324 -1.93 -8.28 6.03
CA GLY A 324 -0.94 -9.17 5.48
C GLY A 324 0.44 -8.93 6.06
N GLU A 325 1.44 -9.57 5.47
CA GLU A 325 2.84 -9.24 5.69
C GLU A 325 3.23 -8.14 4.69
N PHE A 326 3.52 -6.95 5.17
CA PHE A 326 4.05 -5.86 4.36
C PHE A 326 5.54 -5.72 4.68
N GLN A 327 6.38 -5.87 3.65
CA GLN A 327 7.83 -5.70 3.74
C GLN A 327 8.24 -4.24 3.61
#